data_b3ea32671e021d876cdd9f1a3d41a692
#
_entry.id   b3ea32671e021d876cdd9f1a3d41a692
#
_cell.length_a   1.000
_cell.length_b   1.000
_cell.length_c   1.000
_cell.angle_alpha   90.00
_cell.angle_beta   90.00
_cell.angle_gamma   90.00
#
_symmetry.space_group_name_H-M   'P 1'
#
loop_
_entity.id
_entity.type
_entity.pdbx_description
1 polymer ?
#
loop_
_entity_poly.entity_id
_entity_poly.type
_entity_poly.pdbx_seq_one_letter_code
_entity_poly.pdbx_strand_id
1 'polypeptide(L)'
;VFPVYTVLLNLRWIAKNGGLEGVGLQNEKKAALIYNEIDRNPLFEGFAHPDDRSNMNATYNLKDNQHAVVFDPMWNEANISGLKGHRSVGGYRASIYNAMPIESIQVLVDCMQEFERKA
;
A
#
# COMPACT_ATOMS: atom_id res chain seq x y z
N VAL A 1 0.94 -3.80 -31.32
CA VAL A 1 1.17 -2.36 -31.44
C VAL A 1 0.73 -1.62 -30.20
N PHE A 2 -0.48 -1.89 -29.70
CA PHE A 2 -0.98 -1.21 -28.50
C PHE A 2 -0.11 -1.44 -27.25
N PRO A 3 0.34 -2.67 -26.92
CA PRO A 3 1.23 -2.86 -25.78
C PRO A 3 2.56 -2.10 -25.88
N VAL A 4 3.14 -2.02 -27.08
CA VAL A 4 4.36 -1.24 -27.32
C VAL A 4 4.12 0.24 -27.07
N TYR A 5 2.97 0.76 -27.49
CA TYR A 5 2.58 2.14 -27.29
C TYR A 5 2.44 2.45 -25.79
N THR A 6 1.79 1.57 -25.02
CA THR A 6 1.64 1.75 -23.57
C THR A 6 2.97 1.74 -22.85
N VAL A 7 3.91 0.89 -23.26
CA VAL A 7 5.26 0.88 -22.72
C VAL A 7 5.97 2.21 -22.99
N LEU A 8 5.84 2.74 -24.21
CA LEU A 8 6.42 4.02 -24.57
C LEU A 8 5.89 5.14 -23.67
N LEU A 9 4.58 5.20 -23.47
CA LEU A 9 3.97 6.21 -22.62
C LEU A 9 4.44 6.10 -21.18
N ASN A 10 4.57 4.89 -20.66
CA ASN A 10 5.08 4.67 -19.31
C ASN A 10 6.53 5.11 -19.16
N LEU A 11 7.38 4.79 -20.15
CA LEU A 11 8.77 5.22 -20.13
C LEU A 11 8.91 6.74 -20.18
N ARG A 12 8.08 7.40 -20.98
CA ARG A 12 8.05 8.87 -21.04
C ARG A 12 7.62 9.47 -19.70
N TRP A 13 6.62 8.86 -19.06
CA TRP A 13 6.15 9.30 -17.76
C TRP A 13 7.27 9.16 -16.70
N ILE A 14 7.98 8.03 -16.69
CA ILE A 14 9.10 7.79 -15.77
C ILE A 14 10.20 8.83 -15.99
N ALA A 15 10.56 9.09 -17.24
CA ALA A 15 11.58 10.09 -17.57
C ALA A 15 11.18 11.49 -17.09
N LYS A 16 9.91 11.85 -17.27
CA LYS A 16 9.38 13.14 -16.83
C LYS A 16 9.37 13.29 -15.31
N ASN A 17 9.25 12.19 -14.58
CA ASN A 17 9.18 12.18 -13.12
C ASN A 17 10.52 11.85 -12.45
N GLY A 18 11.62 12.20 -13.08
CA GLY A 18 12.94 12.06 -12.51
C GLY A 18 13.72 10.83 -12.91
N GLY A 19 13.22 10.08 -13.90
CA GLY A 19 13.85 8.85 -14.37
C GLY A 19 13.74 7.72 -13.35
N LEU A 20 14.53 6.69 -13.53
CA LEU A 20 14.50 5.51 -12.66
C LEU A 20 14.80 5.87 -11.20
N GLU A 21 15.79 6.72 -10.96
CA GLU A 21 16.14 7.14 -9.60
C GLU A 21 15.01 7.92 -8.93
N GLY A 22 14.40 8.88 -9.65
CA GLY A 22 13.32 9.70 -9.11
C GLY A 22 12.09 8.88 -8.75
N VAL A 23 11.68 7.97 -9.64
CA VAL A 23 10.53 7.09 -9.40
C VAL A 23 10.85 6.13 -8.24
N GLY A 24 12.06 5.59 -8.21
CA GLY A 24 12.51 4.71 -7.12
C GLY A 24 12.46 5.39 -5.76
N LEU A 25 12.91 6.64 -5.66
CA LEU A 25 12.85 7.41 -4.42
C LEU A 25 11.40 7.65 -3.97
N GLN A 26 10.50 7.97 -4.90
CA GLN A 26 9.09 8.14 -4.59
C GLN A 26 8.48 6.83 -4.08
N ASN A 27 8.83 5.72 -4.71
CA ASN A 27 8.34 4.39 -4.30
C ASN A 27 8.85 4.04 -2.91
N GLU A 28 10.11 4.35 -2.59
CA GLU A 28 10.66 4.13 -1.26
C GLU A 28 9.92 4.95 -0.20
N LYS A 29 9.59 6.21 -0.49
CA LYS A 29 8.84 7.07 0.43
C LYS A 29 7.44 6.52 0.68
N LYS A 30 6.75 6.08 -0.39
CA LYS A 30 5.40 5.51 -0.27
C LYS A 30 5.44 4.22 0.56
N ALA A 31 6.39 3.35 0.27
CA ALA A 31 6.53 2.09 1.00
C ALA A 31 6.88 2.35 2.48
N ALA A 32 7.79 3.28 2.75
CA ALA A 32 8.16 3.63 4.12
C ALA A 32 6.95 4.14 4.92
N LEU A 33 6.10 4.94 4.29
CA LEU A 33 4.91 5.48 4.93
C LEU A 33 3.98 4.38 5.43
N ILE A 34 3.69 3.38 4.58
CA ILE A 34 2.79 2.29 4.96
C ILE A 34 3.47 1.29 5.91
N TYR A 35 4.73 0.93 5.68
CA TYR A 35 5.43 -0.03 6.54
C TYR A 35 5.70 0.53 7.93
N ASN A 36 6.02 1.82 8.03
CA ASN A 36 6.19 2.46 9.34
C ASN A 36 4.91 2.39 10.14
N GLU A 37 3.76 2.58 9.51
CA GLU A 37 2.47 2.47 10.20
C GLU A 37 2.17 1.03 10.61
N ILE A 38 2.46 0.06 9.74
CA ILE A 38 2.25 -1.37 10.06
C ILE A 38 3.09 -1.76 11.28
N ASP A 39 4.36 -1.32 11.31
CA ASP A 39 5.27 -1.67 12.40
C ASP A 39 4.94 -0.92 13.70
N ARG A 40 4.50 0.34 13.59
CA ARG A 40 4.12 1.17 14.75
C ARG A 40 2.79 0.75 15.36
N ASN A 41 1.82 0.42 14.51
CA ASN A 41 0.44 0.18 14.95
C ASN A 41 0.34 -1.22 15.58
N PRO A 42 -0.06 -1.32 16.86
CA PRO A 42 -0.10 -2.61 17.55
C PRO A 42 -1.18 -3.57 17.05
N LEU A 43 -2.11 -3.09 16.22
CA LEU A 43 -3.21 -3.91 15.71
C LEU A 43 -2.84 -4.65 14.42
N PHE A 44 -1.72 -4.31 13.80
CA PHE A 44 -1.27 -4.89 12.54
C PHE A 44 0.07 -5.58 12.67
N GLU A 45 0.32 -6.52 11.76
CA GLU A 45 1.63 -7.14 11.61
C GLU A 45 1.92 -7.34 10.13
N GLY A 46 3.18 -7.16 9.72
CA GLY A 46 3.61 -7.41 8.37
C GLY A 46 3.65 -8.89 8.05
N PHE A 47 3.24 -9.27 6.84
CA PHE A 47 3.30 -10.66 6.39
C PHE A 47 4.72 -11.06 5.99
N ALA A 48 5.40 -10.20 5.22
CA ALA A 48 6.75 -10.48 4.75
C ALA A 48 7.80 -10.11 5.80
N HIS A 49 8.90 -10.87 5.83
CA HIS A 49 10.05 -10.52 6.65
C HIS A 49 10.53 -9.11 6.29
N PRO A 50 10.93 -8.26 7.26
CA PRO A 50 11.34 -6.88 6.96
C PRO A 50 12.37 -6.73 5.85
N ASP A 51 13.29 -7.68 5.72
CA ASP A 51 14.32 -7.64 4.68
C ASP A 51 13.81 -7.99 3.30
N ASP A 52 12.63 -8.62 3.22
CA ASP A 52 12.05 -9.13 1.97
C ASP A 52 10.81 -8.36 1.53
N ARG A 53 10.55 -7.19 2.10
CA ARG A 53 9.37 -6.39 1.79
C ARG A 53 9.47 -5.72 0.43
N SER A 54 8.36 -5.76 -0.31
CA SER A 54 8.26 -5.09 -1.60
C SER A 54 7.95 -3.60 -1.41
N ASN A 55 8.51 -2.75 -2.27
CA ASN A 55 8.16 -1.33 -2.31
C ASN A 55 6.86 -1.05 -3.07
N MET A 56 6.26 -2.06 -3.71
CA MET A 56 5.06 -1.89 -4.53
C MET A 56 3.85 -2.67 -4.04
N ASN A 57 4.04 -3.66 -3.19
CA ASN A 57 2.96 -4.44 -2.60
C ASN A 57 3.25 -4.63 -1.11
N ALA A 58 2.53 -3.88 -0.30
CA ALA A 58 2.63 -4.03 1.15
C ALA A 58 1.59 -5.05 1.60
N THR A 59 2.05 -6.17 2.16
CA THR A 59 1.20 -7.22 2.70
C THR A 59 1.23 -7.18 4.21
N TYR A 60 0.08 -7.29 4.83
CA TYR A 60 -0.05 -7.24 6.27
C TYR A 60 -1.32 -7.92 6.74
N ASN A 61 -1.39 -8.20 8.03
CA ASN A 61 -2.54 -8.83 8.67
C ASN A 61 -2.94 -8.06 9.90
N LEU A 62 -4.19 -8.25 10.31
CA LEU A 62 -4.63 -7.88 11.67
C LEU A 62 -4.11 -8.95 12.63
N LYS A 63 -3.58 -8.53 13.78
CA LYS A 63 -3.16 -9.49 14.82
C LYS A 63 -4.35 -10.24 15.38
N ASP A 64 -5.51 -9.59 15.42
CA ASP A 64 -6.79 -10.20 15.81
C ASP A 64 -7.79 -10.05 14.67
N ASN A 65 -8.14 -11.16 14.02
CA ASN A 65 -9.05 -11.17 12.88
C ASN A 65 -10.46 -10.65 13.22
N GLN A 66 -10.85 -10.65 14.48
CA GLN A 66 -12.14 -10.11 14.91
C GLN A 66 -12.26 -8.61 14.62
N HIS A 67 -11.13 -7.91 14.57
CA HIS A 67 -11.11 -6.47 14.26
C HIS A 67 -11.47 -6.16 12.81
N ALA A 68 -11.49 -7.15 11.91
CA ALA A 68 -11.87 -6.93 10.51
C ALA A 68 -13.28 -6.36 10.39
N VAL A 69 -14.19 -6.72 11.30
CA VAL A 69 -15.56 -6.19 11.31
C VAL A 69 -15.58 -4.67 11.47
N VAL A 70 -14.60 -4.11 12.17
CA VAL A 70 -14.47 -2.66 12.36
C VAL A 70 -13.63 -2.03 11.24
N PHE A 71 -12.50 -2.65 10.90
CA PHE A 71 -11.56 -2.08 9.95
C PHE A 71 -12.07 -2.08 8.51
N ASP A 72 -12.70 -3.17 8.06
CA ASP A 72 -13.12 -3.29 6.66
C ASP A 72 -14.12 -2.20 6.23
N PRO A 73 -15.16 -1.86 7.02
CA PRO A 73 -16.03 -0.75 6.66
C PRO A 73 -15.27 0.58 6.59
N MET A 74 -14.25 0.79 7.42
CA MET A 74 -13.51 2.05 7.47
C MET A 74 -12.77 2.33 6.16
N TRP A 75 -12.04 1.35 5.63
CA TRP A 75 -11.32 1.58 4.39
C TRP A 75 -12.26 1.60 3.17
N ASN A 76 -13.39 0.88 3.22
CA ASN A 76 -14.42 0.99 2.20
C ASN A 76 -15.03 2.39 2.15
N GLU A 77 -15.35 2.99 3.31
CA GLU A 77 -15.89 4.35 3.39
C GLU A 77 -14.89 5.40 2.91
N ALA A 78 -13.59 5.14 3.07
CA ALA A 78 -12.53 6.02 2.57
C ALA A 78 -12.30 5.88 1.07
N ASN A 79 -13.14 5.10 0.37
CA ASN A 79 -13.03 4.85 -1.08
C ASN A 79 -11.75 4.10 -1.49
N ILE A 80 -11.20 3.32 -0.57
CA ILE A 80 -10.09 2.42 -0.88
C ILE A 80 -10.69 1.12 -1.41
N SER A 81 -10.12 0.58 -2.48
CA SER A 81 -10.58 -0.67 -3.08
C SER A 81 -9.44 -1.63 -3.28
N GLY A 82 -9.76 -2.92 -3.34
CA GLY A 82 -8.76 -3.95 -3.63
C GLY A 82 -7.77 -4.20 -2.51
N LEU A 83 -8.12 -3.87 -1.26
CA LEU A 83 -7.20 -4.00 -0.13
C LEU A 83 -7.09 -5.44 0.39
N LYS A 84 -8.07 -6.28 0.11
CA LYS A 84 -8.02 -7.69 0.52
C LYS A 84 -6.87 -8.43 -0.16
N GLY A 85 -6.17 -9.26 0.60
CA GLY A 85 -5.07 -10.06 0.08
C GLY A 85 -5.53 -11.22 -0.80
N HIS A 86 -4.55 -11.95 -1.31
CA HIS A 86 -4.84 -13.11 -2.16
C HIS A 86 -5.58 -14.19 -1.36
N ARG A 87 -6.51 -14.89 -2.02
CA ARG A 87 -7.34 -15.92 -1.38
C ARG A 87 -6.55 -16.98 -0.64
N SER A 88 -5.40 -17.38 -1.18
CA SER A 88 -4.58 -18.44 -0.59
C SER A 88 -3.84 -18.00 0.66
N VAL A 89 -3.60 -16.71 0.82
CA VAL A 89 -2.79 -16.15 1.93
C VAL A 89 -3.68 -15.41 2.93
N GLY A 90 -4.75 -14.80 2.46
CA GLY A 90 -5.61 -13.95 3.28
C GLY A 90 -4.98 -12.59 3.60
N GLY A 91 -5.47 -11.95 4.66
CA GLY A 91 -4.97 -10.66 5.10
C GLY A 91 -5.26 -9.51 4.15
N TYR A 92 -4.33 -8.57 4.10
CA TYR A 92 -4.46 -7.34 3.31
C TYR A 92 -3.25 -7.13 2.43
N ARG A 93 -3.48 -6.44 1.32
CA ARG A 93 -2.43 -6.08 0.39
C ARG A 93 -2.71 -4.69 -0.18
N ALA A 94 -1.80 -3.78 0.06
CA ALA A 94 -1.84 -2.46 -0.55
C ALA A 94 -0.95 -2.47 -1.79
N SER A 95 -1.58 -2.34 -2.97
CA SER A 95 -0.86 -2.26 -4.24
C SER A 95 -0.46 -0.80 -4.48
N ILE A 96 0.84 -0.55 -4.53
CA ILE A 96 1.40 0.80 -4.60
C ILE A 96 2.10 0.96 -5.94
N TYR A 97 1.31 1.16 -7.00
CA TYR A 97 1.86 1.33 -8.34
C TYR A 97 2.63 2.64 -8.46
N ASN A 98 3.55 2.71 -9.45
CA ASN A 98 4.38 3.88 -9.67
C ASN A 98 3.58 5.18 -9.73
N ALA A 99 2.44 5.16 -10.41
CA ALA A 99 1.61 6.35 -10.61
C ALA A 99 0.70 6.68 -9.40
N MET A 100 0.67 5.80 -8.38
CA MET A 100 -0.14 6.05 -7.18
C MET A 100 0.48 7.20 -6.38
N PRO A 101 -0.24 8.32 -6.15
CA PRO A 101 0.30 9.43 -5.38
C PRO A 101 0.51 9.06 -3.91
N ILE A 102 1.48 9.67 -3.28
CA ILE A 102 1.76 9.44 -1.85
C ILE A 102 0.56 9.85 -0.98
N GLU A 103 -0.22 10.82 -1.41
CA GLU A 103 -1.42 11.28 -0.72
C GLU A 103 -2.45 10.15 -0.58
N SER A 104 -2.52 9.27 -1.58
CA SER A 104 -3.42 8.11 -1.53
C SER A 104 -2.96 7.09 -0.48
N ILE A 105 -1.66 6.93 -0.31
CA ILE A 105 -1.11 6.07 0.73
C ILE A 105 -1.39 6.68 2.11
N GLN A 106 -1.33 8.01 2.20
CA GLN A 106 -1.63 8.71 3.45
C GLN A 106 -3.09 8.49 3.88
N VAL A 107 -4.02 8.40 2.93
CA VAL A 107 -5.43 8.09 3.24
C VAL A 107 -5.54 6.74 3.94
N LEU A 108 -4.83 5.72 3.44
CA LEU A 108 -4.82 4.40 4.08
C LEU A 108 -4.19 4.45 5.47
N VAL A 109 -3.07 5.14 5.61
CA VAL A 109 -2.37 5.29 6.91
C VAL A 109 -3.28 6.00 7.91
N ASP A 110 -3.96 7.07 7.49
CA ASP A 110 -4.91 7.79 8.34
C ASP A 110 -6.05 6.88 8.78
N CYS A 111 -6.54 6.03 7.89
CA CYS A 111 -7.57 5.03 8.18
C CYS A 111 -7.07 4.03 9.24
N MET A 112 -5.84 3.57 9.12
CA MET A 112 -5.24 2.64 10.08
C MET A 112 -5.06 3.30 11.46
N GLN A 113 -4.66 4.56 11.50
CA GLN A 113 -4.51 5.32 12.74
C GLN A 113 -5.86 5.54 13.43
N GLU A 114 -6.89 5.90 12.66
CA GLU A 114 -8.25 6.07 13.18
C GLU A 114 -8.80 4.76 13.74
N PHE A 115 -8.53 3.66 13.05
CA PHE A 115 -8.91 2.33 13.51
C PHE A 115 -8.25 2.02 14.87
N GLU A 116 -6.97 2.35 15.04
CA GLU A 116 -6.27 2.16 16.32
C GLU A 116 -6.96 2.93 17.43
N ARG A 117 -7.40 4.16 17.16
CA ARG A 117 -8.09 4.98 18.16
C ARG A 117 -9.44 4.39 18.57
N LYS A 118 -10.14 3.74 17.64
CA LYS A 118 -11.46 3.15 17.90
C LYS A 118 -11.39 1.78 18.56
N ALA A 119 -10.28 1.10 18.41
CA ALA A 119 -10.13 -0.28 18.91
C ALA A 119 -9.84 -0.36 20.41
#